data_12eaeeb9f4209d22c06da3d8e4bc6a5e
#
_entry.id   12eaeeb9f4209d22c06da3d8e4bc6a5e
#
_cell.length_a   1.000
_cell.length_b   1.000
_cell.length_c   1.000
_cell.angle_alpha   90.00
_cell.angle_beta   90.00
_cell.angle_gamma   90.00
#
_symmetry.space_group_name_H-M   'P 1'
#
loop_
_entity.id
_entity.type
_entity.pdbx_description
1 polymer ?
#
loop_
_entity_poly.entity_id
_entity_poly.type
_entity_poly.pdbx_seq_one_letter_code
_entity_poly.pdbx_strand_id
1 'polypeptide(L)'
;MSMKRLGSLGALLLLWGCGTDAPLPVEPLAEEYCAACSGIASCERLVTDALTVVCPDETEAYYQCVTDNSCDETRCSDQWAAREVCMGNAPRDKVRVQLDGLRPAANLGHRGSGETDPDNPFPESSLNGFTAAIIAGADGVELDVQITADNRPIVIHDDTLDRTTNCTGCVNQMTFDELRLCRLLDGEGNITDQKLPALLEVYTVVSGDSLVNIEIKTFGDDCASDTVSIETMVVELLDGIETIGVAERTILSSLDESVVELIKRERPGYYSALISETPGSALIERAVELAQDAIHPSYEISADDVQSALDAGLQVNVWVVNGAELMQQQIDKGVTGIITDEPEVLAELLTEQP
;
A
#
# COMPACT_ATOMS: atom_id res chain seq x y z
N MET A 1 1.02 -20.08 29.87
CA MET A 1 2.48 -20.01 29.81
C MET A 1 2.89 -20.17 28.35
N SER A 2 3.04 -19.07 27.62
CA SER A 2 3.55 -19.08 26.25
C SER A 2 4.72 -18.11 26.21
N MET A 3 5.91 -18.66 26.02
CA MET A 3 7.14 -17.88 25.85
C MET A 3 7.09 -17.25 24.46
N LYS A 4 6.89 -15.95 24.37
CA LYS A 4 7.15 -15.20 23.15
C LYS A 4 8.65 -15.05 22.96
N ARG A 5 9.11 -15.35 21.77
CA ARG A 5 10.51 -15.33 21.36
C ARG A 5 11.03 -13.89 21.37
N LEU A 6 12.07 -13.65 22.10
CA LEU A 6 12.95 -12.49 21.91
C LEU A 6 13.66 -12.64 20.55
N GLY A 7 13.32 -11.75 19.62
CA GLY A 7 14.09 -11.58 18.40
C GLY A 7 15.52 -11.10 18.73
N SER A 8 16.48 -11.71 18.10
CA SER A 8 17.91 -11.44 18.29
C SER A 8 18.25 -10.00 17.89
N LEU A 9 18.67 -9.18 18.83
CA LEU A 9 19.45 -7.97 18.58
C LEU A 9 20.81 -8.38 17.98
N GLY A 10 21.02 -8.06 16.74
CA GLY A 10 22.33 -8.23 16.12
C GLY A 10 22.38 -7.66 14.72
N ALA A 11 22.62 -6.36 14.61
CA ALA A 11 23.50 -5.80 13.58
C ALA A 11 23.60 -4.28 13.80
N LEU A 12 24.76 -3.85 14.28
CA LEU A 12 25.21 -2.47 14.30
C LEU A 12 25.43 -2.01 12.86
N LEU A 13 24.58 -1.14 12.33
CA LEU A 13 24.86 -0.38 11.12
C LEU A 13 24.68 1.11 11.45
N LEU A 14 25.80 1.80 11.47
CA LEU A 14 25.92 3.24 11.57
C LEU A 14 25.28 3.88 10.33
N LEU A 15 24.12 4.51 10.48
CA LEU A 15 23.60 5.49 9.52
C LEU A 15 23.50 6.85 10.20
N TRP A 16 24.12 7.82 9.58
CA TRP A 16 24.14 9.22 9.98
C TRP A 16 22.81 9.88 9.60
N GLY A 17 22.23 10.63 10.55
CA GLY A 17 21.37 11.74 10.25
C GLY A 17 20.06 11.81 10.98
N CYS A 18 20.08 12.11 12.28
CA CYS A 18 19.04 12.88 12.97
C CYS A 18 19.75 13.84 13.92
N GLY A 19 19.20 15.04 14.05
CA GLY A 19 19.77 16.30 14.55
C GLY A 19 20.72 16.25 15.74
N THR A 20 21.63 17.22 15.72
CA THR A 20 22.61 17.48 16.78
C THR A 20 22.00 18.41 17.84
N ASP A 21 21.18 17.88 18.74
CA ASP A 21 20.83 18.58 19.98
C ASP A 21 21.23 17.73 21.20
N ALA A 22 21.49 18.42 22.31
CA ALA A 22 22.08 17.83 23.51
C ALA A 22 21.27 16.62 24.01
N PRO A 23 21.93 15.56 24.53
CA PRO A 23 21.22 14.38 25.00
C PRO A 23 20.21 14.75 26.09
N LEU A 24 18.94 14.37 25.86
CA LEU A 24 17.86 14.48 26.83
C LEU A 24 18.22 13.63 28.07
N PRO A 25 17.69 13.98 29.25
CA PRO A 25 17.86 13.17 30.45
C PRO A 25 17.04 11.87 30.35
N VAL A 26 17.62 10.85 29.72
CA VAL A 26 16.98 9.55 29.41
C VAL A 26 16.79 8.66 30.65
N GLU A 27 17.59 8.85 31.70
CA GLU A 27 17.53 8.04 32.91
C GLU A 27 16.16 8.09 33.63
N PRO A 28 15.51 9.25 33.82
CA PRO A 28 14.23 9.31 34.51
C PRO A 28 13.11 8.55 33.81
N LEU A 29 13.04 8.60 32.47
CA LEU A 29 12.03 7.89 31.72
C LEU A 29 12.23 6.37 31.74
N ALA A 30 13.48 5.91 31.65
CA ALA A 30 13.80 4.50 31.76
C ALA A 30 13.43 3.93 33.16
N GLU A 31 13.71 4.67 34.23
CA GLU A 31 13.34 4.30 35.60
C GLU A 31 11.79 4.23 35.74
N GLU A 32 11.07 5.24 35.22
CA GLU A 32 9.62 5.32 35.31
C GLU A 32 8.95 4.18 34.52
N TYR A 33 9.38 3.96 33.28
CA TYR A 33 8.90 2.85 32.45
C TYR A 33 9.14 1.50 33.12
N CYS A 34 10.32 1.25 33.60
CA CYS A 34 10.67 -0.04 34.22
C CYS A 34 9.98 -0.25 35.58
N ALA A 35 9.68 0.81 36.30
CA ALA A 35 8.87 0.75 37.53
C ALA A 35 7.41 0.42 37.23
N ALA A 36 6.85 0.99 36.15
CA ALA A 36 5.47 0.76 35.72
C ALA A 36 5.30 -0.61 35.09
N CYS A 37 6.25 -1.04 34.24
CA CYS A 37 6.20 -2.26 33.43
C CYS A 37 7.13 -3.37 33.97
N SER A 38 7.02 -3.66 35.25
CA SER A 38 7.91 -4.58 35.98
C SER A 38 7.90 -6.03 35.43
N GLY A 39 9.04 -6.64 35.26
CA GLY A 39 9.21 -8.04 34.89
C GLY A 39 10.32 -8.32 33.85
N ILE A 40 11.00 -7.31 33.35
CA ILE A 40 12.09 -7.45 32.39
C ILE A 40 13.41 -7.28 33.14
N ALA A 41 14.23 -8.32 33.14
CA ALA A 41 15.60 -8.24 33.70
C ALA A 41 16.44 -7.24 32.89
N SER A 42 17.09 -6.31 33.59
CA SER A 42 17.90 -5.23 32.99
C SER A 42 17.08 -4.22 32.16
N CYS A 43 15.82 -4.01 32.50
CA CYS A 43 14.88 -3.12 31.78
C CYS A 43 15.47 -1.71 31.62
N GLU A 44 15.90 -1.05 32.68
CA GLU A 44 16.44 0.32 32.63
C GLU A 44 17.57 0.47 31.61
N ARG A 45 18.48 -0.49 31.56
CA ARG A 45 19.57 -0.49 30.59
C ARG A 45 19.05 -0.64 29.15
N LEU A 46 18.09 -1.54 28.91
CA LEU A 46 17.53 -1.77 27.57
C LEU A 46 16.77 -0.54 27.04
N VAL A 47 16.00 0.13 27.92
CA VAL A 47 15.27 1.35 27.55
C VAL A 47 16.24 2.52 27.36
N THR A 48 17.23 2.68 28.23
CA THR A 48 18.27 3.72 28.09
C THR A 48 19.05 3.54 26.79
N ASP A 49 19.47 2.29 26.47
CA ASP A 49 20.15 1.99 25.22
C ASP A 49 19.25 2.31 23.99
N ALA A 50 17.96 2.03 24.06
CA ALA A 50 17.01 2.34 22.99
C ALA A 50 16.80 3.86 22.78
N LEU A 51 16.73 4.62 23.87
CA LEU A 51 16.55 6.09 23.84
C LEU A 51 17.80 6.83 23.34
N THR A 52 18.96 6.22 23.37
CA THR A 52 20.23 6.90 23.01
C THR A 52 20.75 6.60 21.62
N VAL A 53 20.18 5.62 20.89
CA VAL A 53 20.79 5.10 19.67
C VAL A 53 20.30 5.81 18.41
N VAL A 54 19.02 5.76 18.11
CA VAL A 54 18.43 6.35 16.90
C VAL A 54 17.00 6.81 17.23
N CYS A 55 16.59 7.95 16.66
CA CYS A 55 15.23 8.47 16.84
C CYS A 55 14.83 8.65 18.33
N PRO A 56 15.60 9.44 19.11
CA PRO A 56 15.36 9.56 20.54
C PRO A 56 13.98 10.14 20.87
N ASP A 57 13.52 11.14 20.11
CA ASP A 57 12.24 11.81 20.37
C ASP A 57 11.04 10.88 20.19
N GLU A 58 11.01 10.10 19.12
CA GLU A 58 9.95 9.13 18.82
C GLU A 58 10.00 7.94 19.77
N THR A 59 11.20 7.52 20.15
CA THR A 59 11.40 6.45 21.13
C THR A 59 10.96 6.89 22.51
N GLU A 60 11.27 8.12 22.92
CA GLU A 60 10.81 8.72 24.17
C GLU A 60 9.27 8.80 24.19
N ALA A 61 8.65 9.33 23.12
CA ALA A 61 7.20 9.45 23.01
C ALA A 61 6.50 8.08 23.13
N TYR A 62 7.06 7.03 22.53
CA TYR A 62 6.54 5.67 22.64
C TYR A 62 6.61 5.14 24.07
N TYR A 63 7.77 5.19 24.72
CA TYR A 63 7.91 4.69 26.09
C TYR A 63 7.10 5.50 27.10
N GLN A 64 6.97 6.82 26.92
CA GLN A 64 6.09 7.64 27.75
C GLN A 64 4.63 7.23 27.60
N CYS A 65 4.17 7.01 26.36
CA CYS A 65 2.81 6.55 26.10
C CYS A 65 2.53 5.20 26.77
N VAL A 66 3.44 4.21 26.64
CA VAL A 66 3.26 2.89 27.27
C VAL A 66 3.21 3.01 28.79
N THR A 67 4.04 3.86 29.38
CA THR A 67 4.03 4.14 30.82
C THR A 67 2.69 4.74 31.28
N ASP A 68 2.22 5.76 30.57
CA ASP A 68 0.94 6.46 30.88
C ASP A 68 -0.28 5.52 30.74
N ASN A 69 -0.19 4.52 29.88
CA ASN A 69 -1.24 3.51 29.65
C ASN A 69 -1.04 2.21 30.45
N SER A 70 -0.23 2.23 31.51
CA SER A 70 -0.02 1.08 32.40
C SER A 70 0.46 -0.18 31.67
N CYS A 71 1.41 -0.01 30.74
CA CYS A 71 2.05 -1.06 29.92
C CYS A 71 1.12 -1.71 28.88
N ASP A 72 0.06 -1.04 28.48
CA ASP A 72 -0.77 -1.44 27.37
C ASP A 72 -0.22 -0.85 26.06
N GLU A 73 0.69 -1.58 25.41
CA GLU A 73 1.33 -1.17 24.16
C GLU A 73 0.32 -0.95 23.00
N THR A 74 -0.84 -1.60 23.07
CA THR A 74 -1.86 -1.50 22.02
C THR A 74 -2.49 -0.11 21.95
N ARG A 75 -2.35 0.71 23.00
CA ARG A 75 -2.81 2.10 23.04
C ARG A 75 -1.80 3.11 22.52
N CYS A 76 -0.62 2.64 22.13
CA CYS A 76 0.51 3.48 21.72
C CYS A 76 0.93 3.20 20.26
N SER A 77 -0.03 2.76 19.44
CA SER A 77 0.20 2.41 18.03
C SER A 77 0.80 3.56 17.22
N ASP A 78 0.35 4.80 17.47
CA ASP A 78 0.81 5.98 16.73
C ASP A 78 2.28 6.30 17.03
N GLN A 79 2.66 6.24 18.32
CA GLN A 79 4.05 6.48 18.75
C GLN A 79 4.97 5.36 18.27
N TRP A 80 4.48 4.12 18.28
CA TRP A 80 5.20 2.99 17.70
C TRP A 80 5.42 3.20 16.20
N ALA A 81 4.37 3.57 15.45
CA ALA A 81 4.45 3.82 14.02
C ALA A 81 5.43 4.95 13.69
N ALA A 82 5.39 6.06 14.44
CA ALA A 82 6.34 7.18 14.26
C ALA A 82 7.78 6.73 14.48
N ARG A 83 8.04 5.92 15.52
CA ARG A 83 9.36 5.35 15.80
C ARG A 83 9.84 4.42 14.67
N GLU A 84 9.00 3.51 14.19
CA GLU A 84 9.36 2.61 13.08
C GLU A 84 9.64 3.38 11.78
N VAL A 85 8.89 4.45 11.49
CA VAL A 85 9.18 5.35 10.36
C VAL A 85 10.57 5.99 10.49
N CYS A 86 10.89 6.55 11.65
CA CYS A 86 12.21 7.16 11.87
C CYS A 86 13.36 6.14 11.79
N MET A 87 13.11 4.91 12.24
CA MET A 87 14.11 3.82 12.17
C MET A 87 14.25 3.17 10.77
N GLY A 88 13.45 3.58 9.79
CA GLY A 88 13.44 2.97 8.45
C GLY A 88 12.90 1.54 8.43
N ASN A 89 12.05 1.18 9.39
CA ASN A 89 11.42 -0.15 9.51
C ASN A 89 9.93 -0.12 9.18
N ALA A 90 9.39 1.05 8.82
CA ALA A 90 7.97 1.17 8.48
C ALA A 90 7.62 0.32 7.25
N PRO A 91 6.37 -0.14 7.12
CA PRO A 91 5.92 -0.88 5.93
C PRO A 91 6.28 -0.18 4.62
N ARG A 92 6.16 1.16 4.55
CA ARG A 92 6.52 1.95 3.36
C ARG A 92 7.99 1.80 2.95
N ASP A 93 8.91 1.66 3.91
CA ASP A 93 10.34 1.52 3.63
C ASP A 93 10.62 0.15 3.00
N LYS A 94 9.89 -0.89 3.41
CA LYS A 94 9.97 -2.23 2.80
C LYS A 94 9.47 -2.22 1.37
N VAL A 95 8.31 -1.59 1.11
CA VAL A 95 7.76 -1.43 -0.25
C VAL A 95 8.73 -0.63 -1.12
N ARG A 96 9.28 0.48 -0.61
CA ARG A 96 10.25 1.31 -1.34
C ARG A 96 11.50 0.52 -1.72
N VAL A 97 12.10 -0.19 -0.76
CA VAL A 97 13.27 -1.04 -1.01
C VAL A 97 12.97 -2.13 -2.03
N GLN A 98 11.78 -2.72 -1.97
CA GLN A 98 11.37 -3.74 -2.95
C GLN A 98 11.25 -3.12 -4.34
N LEU A 99 10.52 -2.01 -4.52
CA LEU A 99 10.39 -1.32 -5.80
C LEU A 99 11.76 -0.87 -6.35
N ASP A 100 12.64 -0.35 -5.50
CA ASP A 100 14.00 0.02 -5.90
C ASP A 100 14.86 -1.18 -6.33
N GLY A 101 14.52 -2.38 -5.86
CA GLY A 101 15.15 -3.63 -6.26
C GLY A 101 14.67 -4.20 -7.61
N LEU A 102 13.48 -3.78 -8.06
CA LEU A 102 12.84 -4.23 -9.29
C LEU A 102 13.22 -3.28 -10.45
N ARG A 103 14.50 -3.24 -10.80
CA ARG A 103 15.00 -2.38 -11.89
C ARG A 103 15.09 -3.15 -13.20
N PRO A 104 14.83 -2.49 -14.36
CA PRO A 104 14.63 -1.04 -14.56
C PRO A 104 13.29 -0.48 -14.12
N ALA A 105 12.24 -1.29 -14.01
CA ALA A 105 10.93 -0.89 -13.48
C ALA A 105 10.18 -2.10 -12.92
N ALA A 106 9.32 -1.90 -11.92
CA ALA A 106 8.41 -2.92 -11.43
C ALA A 106 7.30 -3.21 -12.45
N ASN A 107 6.91 -4.47 -12.59
CA ASN A 107 5.82 -4.95 -13.44
C ASN A 107 4.58 -5.20 -12.57
N LEU A 108 3.57 -4.34 -12.70
CA LEU A 108 2.31 -4.43 -11.95
C LEU A 108 1.15 -4.73 -12.90
N GLY A 109 0.55 -5.90 -12.79
CA GLY A 109 -0.59 -6.30 -13.62
C GLY A 109 -1.85 -5.52 -13.25
N HIS A 110 -2.35 -4.66 -14.17
CA HIS A 110 -3.55 -3.85 -14.02
C HIS A 110 -4.79 -4.73 -13.88
N ARG A 111 -5.53 -4.60 -12.79
CA ARG A 111 -6.68 -5.46 -12.44
C ARG A 111 -6.35 -6.96 -12.53
N GLY A 112 -5.08 -7.31 -12.36
CA GLY A 112 -4.51 -8.62 -12.59
C GLY A 112 -3.87 -8.77 -13.98
N SER A 113 -4.48 -9.54 -14.87
CA SER A 113 -4.01 -9.75 -16.25
C SER A 113 -4.72 -8.86 -17.26
N GLY A 114 -5.16 -7.67 -16.86
CA GLY A 114 -5.80 -6.68 -17.73
C GLY A 114 -7.31 -6.59 -17.60
N GLU A 115 -7.88 -5.62 -18.31
CA GLU A 115 -9.33 -5.38 -18.36
C GLU A 115 -10.08 -6.58 -18.99
N THR A 116 -11.38 -6.68 -18.68
CA THR A 116 -12.27 -7.66 -19.31
C THR A 116 -12.44 -7.34 -20.80
N ASP A 117 -11.87 -8.16 -21.64
CA ASP A 117 -11.86 -8.03 -23.10
C ASP A 117 -11.99 -9.42 -23.75
N PRO A 118 -12.55 -9.57 -24.96
CA PRO A 118 -12.65 -10.84 -25.66
C PRO A 118 -11.33 -11.59 -25.89
N ASP A 119 -10.22 -10.86 -25.94
CA ASP A 119 -8.87 -11.43 -26.10
C ASP A 119 -8.24 -11.79 -24.76
N ASN A 120 -8.77 -11.31 -23.61
CA ASN A 120 -8.32 -11.67 -22.27
C ASN A 120 -9.11 -12.90 -21.75
N PRO A 121 -8.45 -14.03 -21.48
CA PRO A 121 -9.11 -15.23 -21.01
C PRO A 121 -9.62 -15.16 -19.56
N PHE A 122 -9.25 -14.10 -18.84
CA PHE A 122 -9.61 -13.90 -17.43
C PHE A 122 -10.42 -12.62 -17.26
N PRO A 123 -11.52 -12.64 -16.49
CA PRO A 123 -12.19 -11.41 -16.09
C PRO A 123 -11.24 -10.51 -15.30
N GLU A 124 -11.32 -9.18 -15.50
CA GLU A 124 -10.62 -8.22 -14.66
C GLU A 124 -10.95 -8.42 -13.19
N SER A 125 -10.02 -8.07 -12.32
CA SER A 125 -10.21 -8.15 -10.87
C SER A 125 -10.66 -9.52 -10.36
N SER A 126 -10.34 -10.61 -11.10
CA SER A 126 -10.62 -12.00 -10.69
C SER A 126 -9.41 -12.66 -10.03
N LEU A 127 -9.66 -13.63 -9.13
CA LEU A 127 -8.55 -14.41 -8.53
C LEU A 127 -7.73 -15.15 -9.57
N ASN A 128 -8.35 -15.59 -10.68
CA ASN A 128 -7.65 -16.23 -11.77
C ASN A 128 -6.79 -15.22 -12.56
N GLY A 129 -7.28 -14.00 -12.78
CA GLY A 129 -6.53 -12.92 -13.43
C GLY A 129 -5.30 -12.51 -12.61
N PHE A 130 -5.45 -12.35 -11.29
CA PHE A 130 -4.31 -12.07 -10.40
C PHE A 130 -3.27 -13.20 -10.41
N THR A 131 -3.74 -14.45 -10.35
CA THR A 131 -2.85 -15.62 -10.45
C THR A 131 -2.12 -15.66 -11.81
N ALA A 132 -2.83 -15.38 -12.90
CA ALA A 132 -2.27 -15.36 -14.25
C ALA A 132 -1.19 -14.29 -14.39
N ALA A 133 -1.41 -13.07 -13.87
CA ALA A 133 -0.40 -12.01 -13.89
C ALA A 133 0.90 -12.43 -13.22
N ILE A 134 0.82 -13.01 -12.03
CA ILE A 134 2.00 -13.49 -11.29
C ILE A 134 2.72 -14.61 -12.06
N ILE A 135 1.98 -15.56 -12.66
CA ILE A 135 2.55 -16.62 -13.48
C ILE A 135 3.21 -16.06 -14.74
N ALA A 136 2.66 -15.00 -15.32
CA ALA A 136 3.22 -14.28 -16.47
C ALA A 136 4.48 -13.47 -16.16
N GLY A 137 4.88 -13.39 -14.88
CA GLY A 137 6.11 -12.72 -14.44
C GLY A 137 5.90 -11.30 -13.92
N ALA A 138 4.67 -10.95 -13.55
CA ALA A 138 4.43 -9.69 -12.81
C ALA A 138 5.08 -9.75 -11.43
N ASP A 139 5.68 -8.64 -10.99
CA ASP A 139 6.22 -8.44 -9.64
C ASP A 139 5.11 -8.23 -8.61
N GLY A 140 3.95 -7.83 -9.09
CA GLY A 140 2.75 -7.59 -8.30
C GLY A 140 1.53 -7.38 -9.16
N VAL A 141 0.42 -7.06 -8.50
CA VAL A 141 -0.85 -6.75 -9.16
C VAL A 141 -1.37 -5.40 -8.66
N GLU A 142 -2.11 -4.75 -9.52
CA GLU A 142 -2.93 -3.61 -9.17
C GLU A 142 -4.39 -4.07 -9.14
N LEU A 143 -5.19 -3.48 -8.27
CA LEU A 143 -6.61 -3.73 -8.11
C LEU A 143 -7.33 -2.53 -7.51
N ASP A 144 -8.63 -2.47 -7.76
CA ASP A 144 -9.52 -1.45 -7.23
C ASP A 144 -10.34 -2.00 -6.07
N VAL A 145 -10.52 -1.20 -5.02
CA VAL A 145 -11.36 -1.54 -3.89
C VAL A 145 -12.45 -0.52 -3.70
N GLN A 146 -13.66 -1.03 -3.56
CA GLN A 146 -14.82 -0.27 -3.13
C GLN A 146 -15.38 -0.83 -1.83
N ILE A 147 -16.19 -0.01 -1.12
CA ILE A 147 -16.81 -0.42 0.14
C ILE A 147 -18.26 -0.83 -0.07
N THR A 148 -18.68 -1.90 0.59
CA THR A 148 -20.04 -2.39 0.58
C THR A 148 -20.94 -1.63 1.56
N ALA A 149 -22.25 -1.82 1.48
CA ALA A 149 -23.21 -1.19 2.39
C ALA A 149 -23.00 -1.55 3.87
N ASP A 150 -22.34 -2.67 4.13
CA ASP A 150 -21.98 -3.16 5.48
C ASP A 150 -20.49 -2.92 5.82
N ASN A 151 -19.85 -1.94 5.18
CA ASN A 151 -18.49 -1.45 5.43
C ASN A 151 -17.39 -2.50 5.25
N ARG A 152 -17.55 -3.42 4.31
CA ARG A 152 -16.53 -4.42 3.98
C ARG A 152 -15.90 -4.11 2.63
N PRO A 153 -14.57 -4.17 2.49
CA PRO A 153 -13.92 -3.96 1.20
C PRO A 153 -14.24 -5.10 0.23
N ILE A 154 -14.51 -4.74 -1.03
CA ILE A 154 -14.74 -5.66 -2.15
C ILE A 154 -13.91 -5.22 -3.36
N VAL A 155 -13.36 -6.17 -4.11
CA VAL A 155 -12.51 -5.87 -5.27
C VAL A 155 -13.37 -5.72 -6.50
N ILE A 156 -13.48 -4.47 -7.00
CA ILE A 156 -14.20 -4.08 -8.21
C ILE A 156 -13.81 -2.65 -8.59
N HIS A 157 -13.68 -2.38 -9.90
CA HIS A 157 -13.35 -1.05 -10.41
C HIS A 157 -14.55 -0.10 -10.42
N ASP A 158 -15.65 -0.49 -11.05
CA ASP A 158 -16.80 0.38 -11.29
C ASP A 158 -17.64 0.57 -10.02
N ASP A 159 -18.32 1.72 -9.91
CA ASP A 159 -19.30 1.98 -8.85
C ASP A 159 -20.51 1.06 -8.93
N THR A 160 -20.75 0.48 -10.11
CA THR A 160 -21.88 -0.40 -10.38
C THR A 160 -21.43 -1.79 -10.83
N LEU A 161 -22.31 -2.77 -10.67
CA LEU A 161 -22.08 -4.17 -11.02
C LEU A 161 -22.29 -4.51 -12.50
N ASP A 162 -22.87 -3.56 -13.27
CA ASP A 162 -23.52 -3.81 -14.55
C ASP A 162 -22.57 -4.23 -15.67
N ARG A 163 -21.33 -3.73 -15.70
CA ARG A 163 -20.38 -3.99 -16.77
C ARG A 163 -19.68 -5.36 -16.63
N THR A 164 -19.23 -5.66 -15.42
CA THR A 164 -18.32 -6.80 -15.19
C THR A 164 -18.97 -7.98 -14.50
N THR A 165 -20.27 -7.88 -14.14
CA THR A 165 -20.97 -8.96 -13.42
C THR A 165 -22.34 -9.26 -13.99
N ASN A 166 -22.92 -10.39 -13.59
CA ASN A 166 -24.30 -10.74 -13.91
C ASN A 166 -25.34 -10.08 -12.97
N CYS A 167 -24.91 -9.18 -12.10
CA CYS A 167 -25.75 -8.37 -11.23
C CYS A 167 -25.86 -6.93 -11.75
N THR A 168 -26.69 -6.10 -11.12
CA THR A 168 -26.89 -4.70 -11.46
C THR A 168 -27.04 -3.85 -10.20
N GLY A 169 -26.71 -2.55 -10.30
CA GLY A 169 -26.88 -1.57 -9.23
C GLY A 169 -25.57 -1.19 -8.56
N CYS A 170 -25.64 -0.28 -7.59
CA CYS A 170 -24.48 0.29 -6.94
C CYS A 170 -23.86 -0.67 -5.90
N VAL A 171 -22.53 -0.79 -5.91
CA VAL A 171 -21.76 -1.62 -4.99
C VAL A 171 -22.02 -1.22 -3.54
N ASN A 172 -21.97 0.07 -3.23
CA ASN A 172 -22.13 0.61 -1.87
C ASN A 172 -23.58 0.58 -1.35
N GLN A 173 -24.54 0.10 -2.13
CA GLN A 173 -25.94 -0.11 -1.72
C GLN A 173 -26.26 -1.58 -1.44
N MET A 174 -25.29 -2.49 -1.63
CA MET A 174 -25.45 -3.92 -1.39
C MET A 174 -24.45 -4.38 -0.30
N THR A 175 -24.89 -5.34 0.49
CA THR A 175 -24.04 -5.99 1.49
C THR A 175 -22.98 -6.87 0.82
N PHE A 176 -21.88 -7.10 1.50
CA PHE A 176 -20.83 -8.00 1.03
C PHE A 176 -21.38 -9.39 0.64
N ASP A 177 -22.26 -9.95 1.46
CA ASP A 177 -22.81 -11.28 1.21
C ASP A 177 -23.72 -11.30 -0.04
N GLU A 178 -24.45 -10.24 -0.34
CA GLU A 178 -25.22 -10.09 -1.58
C GLU A 178 -24.30 -9.98 -2.80
N LEU A 179 -23.25 -9.15 -2.73
CA LEU A 179 -22.25 -9.00 -3.80
C LEU A 179 -21.53 -10.31 -4.11
N ARG A 180 -21.28 -11.14 -3.10
CA ARG A 180 -20.64 -12.47 -3.27
C ARG A 180 -21.52 -13.50 -3.97
N LEU A 181 -22.78 -13.21 -4.23
CA LEU A 181 -23.65 -14.05 -5.08
C LEU A 181 -23.47 -13.73 -6.56
N CYS A 182 -22.97 -12.56 -6.90
CA CYS A 182 -22.69 -12.15 -8.27
C CYS A 182 -21.52 -12.96 -8.87
N ARG A 183 -21.57 -13.12 -10.19
CA ARG A 183 -20.52 -13.78 -10.98
C ARG A 183 -19.93 -12.81 -11.96
N LEU A 184 -18.61 -12.84 -12.08
CA LEU A 184 -17.89 -12.08 -13.09
C LEU A 184 -18.25 -12.57 -14.50
N LEU A 185 -18.28 -11.64 -15.44
CA LEU A 185 -18.45 -11.92 -16.87
C LEU A 185 -17.07 -12.02 -17.53
N ASP A 186 -16.94 -12.88 -18.54
CA ASP A 186 -15.79 -12.87 -19.46
C ASP A 186 -15.94 -11.76 -20.51
N GLY A 187 -14.92 -11.58 -21.35
CA GLY A 187 -14.91 -10.55 -22.40
C GLY A 187 -15.98 -10.73 -23.49
N GLU A 188 -16.63 -11.90 -23.58
CA GLU A 188 -17.77 -12.14 -24.46
C GLU A 188 -19.13 -11.90 -23.76
N GLY A 189 -19.11 -11.56 -22.46
CA GLY A 189 -20.30 -11.36 -21.64
C GLY A 189 -20.91 -12.66 -21.09
N ASN A 190 -20.21 -13.78 -21.14
CA ASN A 190 -20.67 -15.01 -20.55
C ASN A 190 -20.41 -15.04 -19.04
N ILE A 191 -21.33 -15.64 -18.27
CA ILE A 191 -21.18 -15.78 -16.83
C ILE A 191 -20.11 -16.84 -16.53
N THR A 192 -19.10 -16.44 -15.75
CA THR A 192 -18.04 -17.33 -15.29
C THR A 192 -18.38 -17.98 -13.95
N ASP A 193 -17.51 -18.83 -13.42
CA ASP A 193 -17.57 -19.36 -12.07
C ASP A 193 -16.88 -18.44 -11.03
N GLN A 194 -16.21 -17.37 -11.50
CA GLN A 194 -15.53 -16.40 -10.65
C GLN A 194 -16.52 -15.47 -9.93
N LYS A 195 -16.22 -15.12 -8.69
CA LYS A 195 -16.95 -14.16 -7.88
C LYS A 195 -16.14 -12.89 -7.73
N LEU A 196 -16.81 -11.79 -7.37
CA LEU A 196 -16.12 -10.61 -6.86
C LEU A 196 -15.22 -11.01 -5.67
N PRO A 197 -13.89 -10.78 -5.70
CA PRO A 197 -13.02 -11.20 -4.61
C PRO A 197 -13.18 -10.35 -3.36
N ALA A 198 -12.99 -10.98 -2.21
CA ALA A 198 -12.61 -10.26 -1.00
C ALA A 198 -11.11 -9.95 -1.05
N LEU A 199 -10.70 -8.84 -0.45
CA LEU A 199 -9.28 -8.44 -0.43
C LEU A 199 -8.39 -9.54 0.16
N LEU A 200 -8.82 -10.21 1.23
CA LEU A 200 -8.07 -11.31 1.83
C LEU A 200 -7.82 -12.46 0.82
N GLU A 201 -8.78 -12.75 -0.05
CA GLU A 201 -8.63 -13.82 -1.05
C GLU A 201 -7.55 -13.46 -2.08
N VAL A 202 -7.39 -12.18 -2.45
CA VAL A 202 -6.30 -11.73 -3.33
C VAL A 202 -4.95 -12.06 -2.70
N TYR A 203 -4.74 -11.74 -1.44
CA TYR A 203 -3.49 -12.04 -0.75
C TYR A 203 -3.21 -13.54 -0.58
N THR A 204 -4.20 -14.42 -0.78
CA THR A 204 -3.98 -15.87 -0.79
C THR A 204 -3.44 -16.38 -2.13
N VAL A 205 -3.74 -15.71 -3.24
CA VAL A 205 -3.29 -16.09 -4.59
C VAL A 205 -2.08 -15.26 -5.04
N VAL A 206 -1.98 -14.01 -4.62
CA VAL A 206 -0.79 -13.17 -4.77
C VAL A 206 0.09 -13.38 -3.54
N SER A 207 0.94 -14.40 -3.60
CA SER A 207 1.68 -14.91 -2.43
C SER A 207 3.15 -14.45 -2.41
N GLY A 208 3.83 -14.72 -1.30
CA GLY A 208 5.24 -14.39 -1.12
C GLY A 208 5.47 -12.88 -1.00
N ASP A 209 6.50 -12.42 -1.70
CA ASP A 209 6.93 -11.00 -1.70
C ASP A 209 6.27 -10.17 -2.81
N SER A 210 5.31 -10.75 -3.57
CA SER A 210 4.64 -10.02 -4.64
C SER A 210 3.84 -8.84 -4.09
N LEU A 211 3.98 -7.69 -4.77
CA LEU A 211 3.32 -6.44 -4.39
C LEU A 211 1.82 -6.46 -4.71
N VAL A 212 1.04 -5.78 -3.91
CA VAL A 212 -0.38 -5.51 -4.19
C VAL A 212 -0.60 -4.00 -4.12
N ASN A 213 -0.87 -3.38 -5.26
CA ASN A 213 -1.30 -1.99 -5.35
C ASN A 213 -2.82 -1.94 -5.26
N ILE A 214 -3.35 -1.27 -4.26
CA ILE A 214 -4.78 -1.11 -4.02
C ILE A 214 -5.15 0.34 -4.32
N GLU A 215 -5.89 0.54 -5.42
CA GLU A 215 -6.56 1.81 -5.66
C GLU A 215 -7.84 1.87 -4.83
N ILE A 216 -7.93 2.86 -3.95
CA ILE A 216 -9.13 3.12 -3.16
C ILE A 216 -10.02 4.06 -3.95
N LYS A 217 -11.16 3.55 -4.39
CA LYS A 217 -12.15 4.30 -5.18
C LYS A 217 -13.08 5.12 -4.28
N THR A 218 -13.50 6.25 -4.78
CA THR A 218 -14.59 7.04 -4.22
C THR A 218 -15.80 6.98 -5.15
N PHE A 219 -17.01 7.17 -4.61
CA PHE A 219 -18.23 7.00 -5.37
C PHE A 219 -18.54 8.21 -6.24
N GLY A 220 -19.02 7.95 -7.46
CA GLY A 220 -19.64 8.95 -8.30
C GLY A 220 -21.05 9.35 -7.81
N ASP A 221 -21.57 10.45 -8.36
CA ASP A 221 -22.87 11.03 -7.98
C ASP A 221 -24.04 10.04 -8.12
N ASP A 222 -23.99 9.14 -9.11
CA ASP A 222 -25.04 8.15 -9.39
C ASP A 222 -25.15 7.07 -8.30
N CYS A 223 -24.07 6.83 -7.57
CA CYS A 223 -23.99 5.89 -6.45
C CYS A 223 -23.76 6.58 -5.11
N ALA A 224 -24.10 7.87 -5.00
CA ALA A 224 -23.98 8.61 -3.74
C ALA A 224 -24.73 7.89 -2.60
N SER A 225 -24.08 7.78 -1.45
CA SER A 225 -24.63 7.10 -0.27
C SER A 225 -24.34 7.90 1.00
N ASP A 226 -25.37 8.12 1.80
CA ASP A 226 -25.24 8.76 3.13
C ASP A 226 -24.84 7.75 4.22
N THR A 227 -24.74 6.46 3.89
CA THR A 227 -24.53 5.39 4.87
C THR A 227 -23.07 4.95 5.00
N VAL A 228 -22.22 5.28 4.02
CA VAL A 228 -20.80 4.96 4.00
C VAL A 228 -19.98 6.24 3.86
N SER A 229 -18.97 6.42 4.67
CA SER A 229 -18.04 7.54 4.62
C SER A 229 -16.66 7.10 4.12
N ILE A 230 -15.94 8.00 3.44
CA ILE A 230 -14.54 7.78 3.03
C ILE A 230 -13.69 7.40 4.24
N GLU A 231 -13.88 8.08 5.38
CA GLU A 231 -13.13 7.79 6.60
C GLU A 231 -13.36 6.36 7.10
N THR A 232 -14.64 5.91 7.14
CA THR A 232 -14.97 4.53 7.52
C THR A 232 -14.32 3.54 6.55
N MET A 233 -14.40 3.79 5.25
CA MET A 233 -13.83 2.94 4.22
C MET A 233 -12.30 2.77 4.40
N VAL A 234 -11.59 3.87 4.54
CA VAL A 234 -10.12 3.84 4.67
C VAL A 234 -9.71 3.13 5.96
N VAL A 235 -10.35 3.44 7.09
CA VAL A 235 -10.01 2.80 8.38
C VAL A 235 -10.26 1.29 8.33
N GLU A 236 -11.41 0.83 7.85
CA GLU A 236 -11.73 -0.60 7.72
C GLU A 236 -10.73 -1.34 6.82
N LEU A 237 -10.31 -0.69 5.71
CA LEU A 237 -9.31 -1.25 4.83
C LEU A 237 -7.94 -1.36 5.52
N LEU A 238 -7.48 -0.29 6.17
CA LEU A 238 -6.20 -0.26 6.89
C LEU A 238 -6.15 -1.28 8.02
N ASP A 239 -7.22 -1.40 8.81
CA ASP A 239 -7.35 -2.39 9.89
C ASP A 239 -7.34 -3.82 9.32
N GLY A 240 -7.96 -4.03 8.16
CA GLY A 240 -7.91 -5.30 7.44
C GLY A 240 -6.50 -5.68 7.02
N ILE A 241 -5.75 -4.76 6.39
CA ILE A 241 -4.35 -4.95 5.96
C ILE A 241 -3.45 -5.25 7.17
N GLU A 242 -3.62 -4.52 8.27
CA GLU A 242 -2.87 -4.73 9.50
C GLU A 242 -3.16 -6.10 10.11
N THR A 243 -4.45 -6.48 10.18
CA THR A 243 -4.89 -7.76 10.75
C THR A 243 -4.29 -8.96 10.03
N ILE A 244 -4.18 -8.89 8.69
CA ILE A 244 -3.58 -9.98 7.89
C ILE A 244 -2.07 -9.87 7.75
N GLY A 245 -1.46 -8.76 8.21
CA GLY A 245 -0.01 -8.60 8.30
C GLY A 245 0.69 -8.43 6.95
N VAL A 246 0.06 -7.73 5.99
CA VAL A 246 0.57 -7.59 4.60
C VAL A 246 0.99 -6.16 4.24
N ALA A 247 1.02 -5.25 5.19
CA ALA A 247 1.34 -3.84 4.97
C ALA A 247 2.72 -3.65 4.27
N GLU A 248 3.69 -4.52 4.54
CA GLU A 248 5.05 -4.45 3.98
C GLU A 248 5.14 -4.75 2.46
N ARG A 249 4.05 -5.20 1.84
CA ARG A 249 3.94 -5.47 0.40
C ARG A 249 2.68 -4.86 -0.22
N THR A 250 2.10 -3.87 0.47
CA THR A 250 0.89 -3.17 0.03
C THR A 250 1.22 -1.73 -0.34
N ILE A 251 0.83 -1.34 -1.54
CA ILE A 251 0.81 0.04 -2.03
C ILE A 251 -0.65 0.49 -1.96
N LEU A 252 -0.90 1.64 -1.36
CA LEU A 252 -2.22 2.26 -1.31
C LEU A 252 -2.25 3.46 -2.25
N SER A 253 -3.24 3.57 -3.09
CA SER A 253 -3.32 4.67 -4.04
C SER A 253 -4.75 5.18 -4.19
N SER A 254 -4.93 6.43 -4.58
CA SER A 254 -6.23 7.02 -4.92
C SER A 254 -6.08 8.24 -5.81
N LEU A 255 -7.10 8.51 -6.63
CA LEU A 255 -7.30 9.79 -7.31
C LEU A 255 -7.77 10.89 -6.36
N ASP A 256 -8.40 10.51 -5.24
CA ASP A 256 -8.93 11.43 -4.25
C ASP A 256 -7.87 11.82 -3.22
N GLU A 257 -7.48 13.09 -3.23
CA GLU A 257 -6.48 13.62 -2.29
C GLU A 257 -6.87 13.41 -0.83
N SER A 258 -8.17 13.47 -0.51
CA SER A 258 -8.65 13.29 0.87
C SER A 258 -8.44 11.85 1.35
N VAL A 259 -8.46 10.87 0.46
CA VAL A 259 -8.16 9.47 0.77
C VAL A 259 -6.68 9.29 1.11
N VAL A 260 -5.77 9.80 0.28
CA VAL A 260 -4.33 9.66 0.52
C VAL A 260 -3.86 10.47 1.73
N GLU A 261 -4.48 11.63 1.99
CA GLU A 261 -4.25 12.41 3.22
C GLU A 261 -4.73 11.62 4.45
N LEU A 262 -5.89 10.99 4.36
CA LEU A 262 -6.45 10.17 5.42
C LEU A 262 -5.56 8.96 5.74
N ILE A 263 -5.03 8.27 4.72
CA ILE A 263 -4.08 7.16 4.89
C ILE A 263 -2.87 7.63 5.70
N LYS A 264 -2.27 8.76 5.32
CA LYS A 264 -1.10 9.30 6.04
C LYS A 264 -1.41 9.76 7.45
N ARG A 265 -2.63 10.25 7.69
CA ARG A 265 -3.07 10.63 9.03
C ARG A 265 -3.25 9.40 9.93
N GLU A 266 -3.92 8.35 9.43
CA GLU A 266 -4.24 7.15 10.21
C GLU A 266 -3.05 6.17 10.34
N ARG A 267 -2.25 6.04 9.29
CA ARG A 267 -1.10 5.10 9.23
C ARG A 267 0.09 5.74 8.47
N PRO A 268 0.83 6.69 9.09
CA PRO A 268 1.92 7.42 8.42
C PRO A 268 3.05 6.49 7.91
N GLY A 269 3.15 5.29 8.47
CA GLY A 269 4.12 4.28 8.06
C GLY A 269 3.71 3.44 6.84
N TYR A 270 2.51 3.60 6.29
CA TYR A 270 2.08 2.86 5.11
C TYR A 270 2.51 3.57 3.84
N TYR A 271 2.85 2.78 2.82
CA TYR A 271 3.21 3.31 1.51
C TYR A 271 1.96 3.77 0.77
N SER A 272 1.96 5.03 0.32
CA SER A 272 0.84 5.57 -0.45
C SER A 272 1.26 6.45 -1.61
N ALA A 273 0.39 6.54 -2.61
CA ALA A 273 0.60 7.23 -3.87
C ALA A 273 -0.63 8.05 -4.28
N LEU A 274 -0.39 9.25 -4.81
CA LEU A 274 -1.42 10.07 -5.44
C LEU A 274 -1.51 9.72 -6.93
N ILE A 275 -2.70 9.32 -7.38
CA ILE A 275 -3.00 9.05 -8.80
C ILE A 275 -3.42 10.35 -9.48
N SER A 276 -3.08 10.52 -10.76
CA SER A 276 -3.56 11.64 -11.57
C SER A 276 -3.58 11.33 -13.07
N GLU A 277 -4.68 11.69 -13.71
CA GLU A 277 -4.81 11.70 -15.16
C GLU A 277 -4.01 12.85 -15.81
N THR A 278 -3.69 13.89 -15.04
CA THR A 278 -2.96 15.07 -15.50
C THR A 278 -1.57 15.10 -14.87
N PRO A 279 -0.55 14.55 -15.54
CA PRO A 279 0.83 14.56 -15.03
C PRO A 279 1.44 15.98 -15.10
N GLY A 280 2.49 16.23 -14.29
CA GLY A 280 3.24 17.47 -14.31
C GLY A 280 3.65 17.96 -12.92
N SER A 281 4.27 19.14 -12.86
CA SER A 281 4.84 19.70 -11.63
C SER A 281 3.81 19.89 -10.51
N ALA A 282 2.57 20.24 -10.85
CA ALA A 282 1.50 20.41 -9.87
C ALA A 282 1.18 19.11 -9.11
N LEU A 283 1.19 17.96 -9.79
CA LEU A 283 1.01 16.65 -9.16
C LEU A 283 2.18 16.37 -8.19
N ILE A 284 3.42 16.65 -8.62
CA ILE A 284 4.62 16.44 -7.81
C ILE A 284 4.57 17.30 -6.54
N GLU A 285 4.30 18.61 -6.69
CA GLU A 285 4.17 19.54 -5.56
C GLU A 285 3.09 19.05 -4.58
N ARG A 286 1.94 18.65 -5.12
CA ARG A 286 0.82 18.19 -4.29
C ARG A 286 1.13 16.88 -3.55
N ALA A 287 1.76 15.91 -4.20
CA ALA A 287 2.17 14.66 -3.57
C ALA A 287 3.17 14.90 -2.42
N VAL A 288 4.12 15.83 -2.61
CA VAL A 288 5.05 16.24 -1.54
C VAL A 288 4.31 16.90 -0.37
N GLU A 289 3.38 17.84 -0.63
CA GLU A 289 2.58 18.48 0.41
C GLU A 289 1.77 17.47 1.23
N LEU A 290 1.24 16.43 0.58
CA LEU A 290 0.46 15.35 1.19
C LEU A 290 1.34 14.23 1.77
N ALA A 291 2.66 14.39 1.79
CA ALA A 291 3.64 13.43 2.31
C ALA A 291 3.52 12.04 1.67
N GLN A 292 3.21 11.98 0.36
CA GLN A 292 3.10 10.72 -0.35
C GLN A 292 4.47 10.11 -0.64
N ASP A 293 4.53 8.79 -0.83
CA ASP A 293 5.75 8.05 -1.19
C ASP A 293 5.95 7.98 -2.71
N ALA A 294 4.87 8.09 -3.47
CA ALA A 294 4.87 8.01 -4.93
C ALA A 294 3.79 8.87 -5.57
N ILE A 295 3.95 9.05 -6.87
CA ILE A 295 2.87 9.46 -7.78
C ILE A 295 2.57 8.32 -8.76
N HIS A 296 1.28 8.18 -9.10
CA HIS A 296 0.82 7.30 -10.16
C HIS A 296 0.19 8.14 -11.29
N PRO A 297 1.01 8.74 -12.16
CA PRO A 297 0.53 9.56 -13.25
C PRO A 297 0.14 8.73 -14.47
N SER A 298 -0.68 9.30 -15.37
CA SER A 298 -0.79 8.83 -16.74
C SER A 298 0.60 8.70 -17.39
N TYR A 299 0.76 7.73 -18.30
CA TYR A 299 2.02 7.48 -19.04
C TYR A 299 2.49 8.68 -19.89
N GLU A 300 1.65 9.71 -20.07
CA GLU A 300 2.00 10.94 -20.77
C GLU A 300 2.99 11.83 -20.00
N ILE A 301 3.32 11.49 -18.75
CA ILE A 301 4.33 12.22 -17.96
C ILE A 301 5.63 12.39 -18.74
N SER A 302 6.21 13.58 -18.69
CA SER A 302 7.50 13.87 -19.35
C SER A 302 8.69 13.25 -18.60
N ALA A 303 9.80 12.99 -19.29
CA ALA A 303 11.03 12.52 -18.65
C ALA A 303 11.56 13.51 -17.60
N ASP A 304 11.42 14.84 -17.87
CA ASP A 304 11.83 15.88 -16.94
C ASP A 304 10.98 15.87 -15.66
N ASP A 305 9.67 15.62 -15.77
CA ASP A 305 8.79 15.50 -14.60
C ASP A 305 9.05 14.19 -13.82
N VAL A 306 9.37 13.08 -14.51
CA VAL A 306 9.81 11.84 -13.85
C VAL A 306 11.06 12.12 -13.01
N GLN A 307 12.07 12.76 -13.60
CA GLN A 307 13.29 13.10 -12.86
C GLN A 307 13.01 14.05 -11.69
N SER A 308 12.14 15.04 -11.89
CA SER A 308 11.76 15.98 -10.84
C SER A 308 11.05 15.30 -9.66
N ALA A 309 10.21 14.31 -9.94
CA ALA A 309 9.54 13.50 -8.91
C ALA A 309 10.56 12.65 -8.12
N LEU A 310 11.50 11.99 -8.83
CA LEU A 310 12.57 11.21 -8.21
C LEU A 310 13.49 12.09 -7.35
N ASP A 311 13.85 13.28 -7.82
CA ASP A 311 14.66 14.25 -7.06
C ASP A 311 13.92 14.77 -5.82
N ALA A 312 12.60 14.82 -5.85
CA ALA A 312 11.74 15.12 -4.69
C ALA A 312 11.56 13.93 -3.73
N GLY A 313 12.15 12.76 -4.05
CA GLY A 313 12.05 11.55 -3.24
C GLY A 313 10.78 10.72 -3.48
N LEU A 314 10.01 11.05 -4.52
CA LEU A 314 8.83 10.28 -4.91
C LEU A 314 9.20 9.16 -5.88
N GLN A 315 8.58 8.00 -5.76
CA GLN A 315 8.61 6.98 -6.82
C GLN A 315 7.51 7.28 -7.86
N VAL A 316 7.67 6.76 -9.08
CA VAL A 316 6.78 7.06 -10.22
C VAL A 316 6.31 5.77 -10.86
N ASN A 317 5.02 5.42 -10.69
CA ASN A 317 4.42 4.24 -11.32
C ASN A 317 3.36 4.69 -12.33
N VAL A 318 3.62 4.47 -13.60
CA VAL A 318 2.74 4.96 -14.69
C VAL A 318 1.67 3.95 -15.07
N TRP A 319 0.50 4.44 -15.55
CA TRP A 319 -0.67 3.64 -15.94
C TRP A 319 -1.42 4.23 -17.15
N VAL A 320 -2.22 3.48 -17.90
CA VAL A 320 -2.05 2.08 -18.19
C VAL A 320 -1.16 1.98 -19.42
N VAL A 321 -0.11 1.14 -19.39
CA VAL A 321 0.90 1.13 -20.43
C VAL A 321 0.90 -0.26 -21.12
N ASN A 322 0.43 -0.31 -22.36
CA ASN A 322 0.35 -1.53 -23.15
C ASN A 322 1.25 -1.43 -24.39
N GLY A 323 1.75 -2.57 -24.85
CA GLY A 323 2.64 -2.70 -25.99
C GLY A 323 4.12 -2.40 -25.67
N ALA A 324 5.00 -3.27 -26.13
CA ALA A 324 6.43 -3.25 -25.83
C ALA A 324 7.13 -1.91 -26.15
N GLU A 325 6.71 -1.22 -27.24
CA GLU A 325 7.31 0.06 -27.63
C GLU A 325 7.00 1.15 -26.60
N LEU A 326 5.74 1.26 -26.11
CA LEU A 326 5.35 2.24 -25.12
C LEU A 326 5.96 1.91 -23.74
N MET A 327 6.01 0.62 -23.38
CA MET A 327 6.70 0.16 -22.17
C MET A 327 8.17 0.55 -22.17
N GLN A 328 8.88 0.34 -23.28
CA GLN A 328 10.29 0.75 -23.40
C GLN A 328 10.45 2.25 -23.27
N GLN A 329 9.56 3.05 -23.85
CA GLN A 329 9.60 4.52 -23.68
C GLN A 329 9.45 4.94 -22.20
N GLN A 330 8.62 4.24 -21.40
CA GLN A 330 8.50 4.55 -19.99
C GLN A 330 9.76 4.12 -19.21
N ILE A 331 10.32 2.96 -19.51
CA ILE A 331 11.59 2.50 -18.93
C ILE A 331 12.71 3.53 -19.23
N ASP A 332 12.77 4.01 -20.46
CA ASP A 332 13.77 5.02 -20.87
C ASP A 332 13.58 6.38 -20.16
N LYS A 333 12.36 6.72 -19.71
CA LYS A 333 12.10 7.89 -18.86
C LYS A 333 12.58 7.68 -17.42
N GLY A 334 12.84 6.45 -16.99
CA GLY A 334 13.31 6.12 -15.65
C GLY A 334 12.19 5.98 -14.61
N VAL A 335 10.97 5.61 -15.02
CA VAL A 335 9.87 5.32 -14.09
C VAL A 335 10.23 4.17 -13.16
N THR A 336 9.63 4.11 -11.96
CA THR A 336 9.90 3.07 -10.97
C THR A 336 9.00 1.85 -11.14
N GLY A 337 7.82 2.03 -11.75
CA GLY A 337 6.88 0.94 -12.02
C GLY A 337 5.99 1.24 -13.21
N ILE A 338 5.48 0.18 -13.79
CA ILE A 338 4.55 0.19 -14.92
C ILE A 338 3.34 -0.68 -14.56
N ILE A 339 2.16 -0.09 -14.62
CA ILE A 339 0.86 -0.76 -14.47
C ILE A 339 0.36 -1.06 -15.87
N THR A 340 0.11 -2.35 -16.17
CA THR A 340 -0.17 -2.82 -17.54
C THR A 340 -1.21 -3.94 -17.59
N ASP A 341 -2.00 -3.98 -18.68
CA ASP A 341 -2.87 -5.12 -19.01
C ASP A 341 -2.08 -6.32 -19.60
N GLU A 342 -0.81 -6.09 -19.95
CA GLU A 342 0.04 -7.05 -20.65
C GLU A 342 1.30 -7.41 -19.82
N PRO A 343 1.14 -7.95 -18.58
CA PRO A 343 2.29 -8.21 -17.70
C PRO A 343 3.31 -9.20 -18.29
N GLU A 344 2.89 -10.12 -19.17
CA GLU A 344 3.78 -11.05 -19.87
C GLU A 344 4.72 -10.30 -20.83
N VAL A 345 4.17 -9.34 -21.60
CA VAL A 345 4.97 -8.52 -22.55
C VAL A 345 6.01 -7.70 -21.79
N LEU A 346 5.62 -7.10 -20.65
CA LEU A 346 6.56 -6.33 -19.84
C LEU A 346 7.63 -7.24 -19.20
N ALA A 347 7.27 -8.41 -18.71
CA ALA A 347 8.21 -9.37 -18.13
C ALA A 347 9.27 -9.82 -19.17
N GLU A 348 8.86 -10.12 -20.41
CA GLU A 348 9.79 -10.43 -21.50
C GLU A 348 10.74 -9.26 -21.77
N LEU A 349 10.22 -8.04 -21.88
CA LEU A 349 10.99 -6.84 -22.13
C LEU A 349 12.04 -6.57 -21.03
N LEU A 350 11.66 -6.76 -19.75
CA LEU A 350 12.55 -6.55 -18.61
C LEU A 350 13.68 -7.58 -18.54
N THR A 351 13.46 -8.83 -19.03
CA THR A 351 14.51 -9.86 -19.07
C THR A 351 15.57 -9.62 -20.16
N GLU A 352 15.23 -8.84 -21.19
CA GLU A 352 16.15 -8.49 -22.28
C GLU A 352 17.05 -7.30 -21.95
N GLN A 353 16.79 -6.58 -20.86
CA GLN A 353 17.62 -5.44 -20.41
C GLN A 353 18.97 -5.96 -19.87
N PRO A 354 20.11 -5.32 -20.19
CA PRO A 354 21.45 -5.79 -19.86
C PRO A 354 21.80 -5.67 -18.35
#